data_ab309f0fea36fa8c75da4db4e504fb56
#
_entry.id   ab309f0fea36fa8c75da4db4e504fb56
#
_cell.length_a   1.000
_cell.length_b   1.000
_cell.length_c   1.000
_cell.angle_alpha   90.00
_cell.angle_beta   90.00
_cell.angle_gamma   90.00
#
_symmetry.space_group_name_H-M   'P 1'
#
loop_
_entity.id
_entity.type
_entity.pdbx_description
1 polymer ?
#
loop_
_entity_poly.entity_id
_entity_poly.type
_entity_poly.pdbx_seq_one_letter_code
_entity_poly.pdbx_strand_id
1 'polypeptide(L)'
;MKMEKKVYLVLENGQFFEGNAFGADGEITGEIVFATAMTGYLETLTDPSYYGQIVVQTFPLIGNYGVIPADFESAQPHVKAYIVREWCQEPSNFRSEGNLDTFLKNSHIIGLYGIDTRRLTKIIREYGVMNARIVNSIDDIDTIVAELKNYRVTDAVKNTTCKQITTTTPSSPKKKVVWMDSGAKNHICHELVNRG
;
A
#
# COMPACT_ATOMS: atom_id res chain seq x y z
N MET A 1 9.62 13.34 -23.59
CA MET A 1 8.87 12.14 -23.16
C MET A 1 9.79 11.35 -22.25
N LYS A 2 9.47 11.23 -20.97
CA LYS A 2 10.25 10.36 -20.07
C LYS A 2 10.05 8.93 -20.56
N MET A 3 11.12 8.19 -20.83
CA MET A 3 10.99 6.77 -21.18
C MET A 3 10.38 6.03 -19.97
N GLU A 4 9.26 5.35 -20.19
CA GLU A 4 8.62 4.53 -19.15
C GLU A 4 9.54 3.34 -18.84
N LYS A 5 9.92 3.20 -17.58
CA LYS A 5 10.75 2.09 -17.11
C LYS A 5 9.88 0.85 -16.97
N LYS A 6 10.17 -0.19 -17.75
CA LYS A 6 9.50 -1.49 -17.64
C LYS A 6 9.93 -2.22 -16.38
N VAL A 7 8.96 -2.82 -15.71
CA VAL A 7 9.14 -3.68 -14.55
C VAL A 7 8.14 -4.84 -14.59
N TYR A 8 8.44 -5.89 -13.87
CA TYR A 8 7.66 -7.13 -13.88
C TYR A 8 7.17 -7.45 -12.47
N LEU A 9 5.90 -7.86 -12.36
CA LEU A 9 5.35 -8.50 -11.18
C LEU A 9 5.40 -10.01 -11.38
N VAL A 10 6.18 -10.71 -10.59
CA VAL A 10 6.25 -12.18 -10.58
C VAL A 10 5.46 -12.71 -9.39
N LEU A 11 4.57 -13.66 -9.64
CA LEU A 11 3.73 -14.32 -8.64
C LEU A 11 4.33 -15.67 -8.21
N GLU A 12 4.05 -16.09 -7.00
CA GLU A 12 4.49 -17.37 -6.42
C GLU A 12 4.10 -18.60 -7.27
N ASN A 13 3.04 -18.51 -8.06
CA ASN A 13 2.60 -19.56 -8.97
C ASN A 13 3.31 -19.56 -10.34
N GLY A 14 4.32 -18.72 -10.54
CA GLY A 14 5.11 -18.60 -11.77
C GLY A 14 4.50 -17.70 -12.85
N GLN A 15 3.30 -17.17 -12.65
CA GLN A 15 2.75 -16.18 -13.58
C GLN A 15 3.42 -14.83 -13.38
N PHE A 16 3.52 -14.04 -14.45
CA PHE A 16 4.04 -12.70 -14.35
C PHE A 16 3.23 -11.69 -15.17
N PHE A 17 3.39 -10.40 -14.85
CA PHE A 17 2.78 -9.27 -15.53
C PHE A 17 3.85 -8.23 -15.83
N GLU A 18 3.91 -7.78 -17.07
CA GLU A 18 4.74 -6.64 -17.46
C GLU A 18 3.95 -5.34 -17.27
N GLY A 19 4.57 -4.35 -16.66
CA GLY A 19 4.00 -3.02 -16.47
C GLY A 19 5.07 -1.93 -16.47
N ASN A 20 4.71 -0.76 -15.99
CA ASN A 20 5.60 0.40 -15.93
C ASN A 20 5.81 0.83 -14.48
N ALA A 21 7.01 1.32 -14.17
CA ALA A 21 7.35 1.82 -12.84
C ALA A 21 6.82 3.24 -12.61
N PHE A 22 6.36 3.50 -11.38
CA PHE A 22 6.18 4.82 -10.80
C PHE A 22 6.51 4.76 -9.31
N GLY A 23 6.55 5.90 -8.60
CA GLY A 23 7.01 5.89 -7.22
C GLY A 23 8.52 5.65 -7.12
N ALA A 24 8.95 4.95 -6.05
CA ALA A 24 10.36 4.66 -5.81
C ALA A 24 10.91 3.60 -6.78
N ASP A 25 12.21 3.69 -7.06
CA ASP A 25 12.93 2.67 -7.82
C ASP A 25 13.34 1.50 -6.92
N GLY A 26 13.44 0.29 -7.51
CA GLY A 26 13.97 -0.89 -6.83
C GLY A 26 13.20 -2.17 -7.15
N GLU A 27 13.48 -3.19 -6.35
CA GLU A 27 12.82 -4.49 -6.35
C GLU A 27 12.30 -4.79 -4.96
N ILE A 28 11.17 -5.46 -4.85
CA ILE A 28 10.56 -5.71 -3.54
C ILE A 28 9.73 -6.99 -3.54
N THR A 29 9.83 -7.75 -2.44
CA THR A 29 9.00 -8.93 -2.18
C THR A 29 7.98 -8.60 -1.10
N GLY A 30 6.76 -9.11 -1.26
CA GLY A 30 5.69 -8.98 -0.27
C GLY A 30 4.57 -10.00 -0.52
N GLU A 31 3.71 -10.15 0.46
CA GLU A 31 2.43 -10.83 0.28
C GLU A 31 1.51 -9.96 -0.57
N ILE A 32 0.97 -10.50 -1.67
CA ILE A 32 0.11 -9.73 -2.56
C ILE A 32 -1.36 -9.83 -2.16
N VAL A 33 -1.99 -8.68 -2.02
CA VAL A 33 -3.40 -8.54 -1.67
C VAL A 33 -4.10 -7.53 -2.57
N PHE A 34 -5.42 -7.47 -2.56
CA PHE A 34 -6.16 -6.48 -3.34
C PHE A 34 -7.18 -5.72 -2.49
N ALA A 35 -7.38 -4.45 -2.83
CA ALA A 35 -8.40 -3.58 -2.26
C ALA A 35 -9.43 -3.22 -3.34
N THR A 36 -10.72 -3.26 -3.00
CA THR A 36 -11.84 -3.05 -3.95
C THR A 36 -12.53 -1.70 -3.80
N ALA A 37 -12.11 -0.89 -2.83
CA ALA A 37 -12.68 0.43 -2.62
C ALA A 37 -12.42 1.35 -3.82
N MET A 38 -13.41 2.18 -4.17
CA MET A 38 -13.29 3.17 -5.25
C MET A 38 -12.55 4.43 -4.82
N THR A 39 -12.54 4.71 -3.53
CA THR A 39 -11.88 5.85 -2.87
C THR A 39 -11.08 5.36 -1.68
N GLY A 40 -10.34 6.23 -1.00
CA GLY A 40 -9.61 5.85 0.22
C GLY A 40 -8.26 5.19 -0.08
N TYR A 41 -7.61 5.54 -1.18
CA TYR A 41 -6.30 4.97 -1.48
C TYR A 41 -5.20 5.49 -0.55
N LEU A 42 -5.35 6.69 0.03
CA LEU A 42 -4.39 7.23 1.00
C LEU A 42 -4.52 6.50 2.34
N GLU A 43 -5.76 6.24 2.76
CA GLU A 43 -6.07 5.41 3.91
C GLU A 43 -5.48 4.00 3.73
N THR A 44 -5.67 3.38 2.56
CA THR A 44 -5.08 2.07 2.24
C THR A 44 -3.54 2.10 2.32
N LEU A 45 -2.89 3.10 1.75
CA LEU A 45 -1.43 3.22 1.74
C LEU A 45 -0.85 3.40 3.14
N THR A 46 -1.56 4.13 4.01
CA THR A 46 -1.11 4.48 5.36
C THR A 46 -1.68 3.59 6.46
N ASP A 47 -2.55 2.63 6.12
CA ASP A 47 -3.09 1.66 7.08
C ASP A 47 -2.02 0.66 7.53
N PRO A 48 -1.68 0.61 8.83
CA PRO A 48 -0.71 -0.36 9.36
C PRO A 48 -1.05 -1.82 9.08
N SER A 49 -2.33 -2.14 8.81
CA SER A 49 -2.78 -3.50 8.49
C SER A 49 -2.16 -4.05 7.20
N TYR A 50 -1.70 -3.18 6.30
CA TYR A 50 -1.02 -3.59 5.06
C TYR A 50 0.52 -3.70 5.21
N TYR A 51 1.04 -3.74 6.43
CA TYR A 51 2.47 -3.92 6.65
C TYR A 51 3.01 -5.17 5.94
N GLY A 52 4.06 -4.97 5.12
CA GLY A 52 4.71 -6.07 4.41
C GLY A 52 4.02 -6.53 3.13
N GLN A 53 2.89 -5.93 2.76
CA GLN A 53 2.07 -6.34 1.63
C GLN A 53 2.29 -5.49 0.37
N ILE A 54 2.12 -6.12 -0.79
CA ILE A 54 1.98 -5.49 -2.10
C ILE A 54 0.48 -5.35 -2.37
N VAL A 55 -0.02 -4.12 -2.44
CA VAL A 55 -1.46 -3.87 -2.55
C VAL A 55 -1.85 -3.56 -3.99
N VAL A 56 -2.79 -4.32 -4.52
CA VAL A 56 -3.41 -4.11 -5.84
C VAL A 56 -4.71 -3.33 -5.65
N GLN A 57 -4.77 -2.12 -6.21
CA GLN A 57 -6.03 -1.38 -6.24
C GLN A 57 -6.84 -1.77 -7.46
N THR A 58 -8.07 -2.25 -7.24
CA THR A 58 -8.91 -2.76 -8.35
C THR A 58 -9.64 -1.65 -9.10
N PHE A 59 -9.85 -0.48 -8.47
CA PHE A 59 -10.43 0.67 -9.17
C PHE A 59 -9.47 1.17 -10.25
N PRO A 60 -9.95 1.44 -11.47
CA PRO A 60 -9.06 1.65 -12.63
C PRO A 60 -8.15 2.86 -12.53
N LEU A 61 -8.64 4.00 -12.06
CA LEU A 61 -7.88 5.26 -11.99
C LEU A 61 -7.65 5.66 -10.53
N ILE A 62 -6.40 5.77 -10.13
CA ILE A 62 -5.98 6.15 -8.77
C ILE A 62 -5.18 7.46 -8.81
N GLY A 63 -5.20 8.22 -7.72
CA GLY A 63 -4.44 9.47 -7.59
C GLY A 63 -5.19 10.73 -8.05
N ASN A 64 -6.43 10.63 -8.49
CA ASN A 64 -7.21 11.71 -9.06
C ASN A 64 -7.50 12.87 -8.08
N TYR A 65 -7.56 12.61 -6.77
CA TYR A 65 -7.69 13.66 -5.75
C TYR A 65 -6.37 14.00 -5.04
N GLY A 66 -5.25 13.45 -5.51
CA GLY A 66 -3.90 13.75 -5.01
C GLY A 66 -3.61 13.18 -3.63
N VAL A 67 -2.69 13.81 -2.92
CA VAL A 67 -2.30 13.45 -1.55
C VAL A 67 -2.93 14.42 -0.57
N ILE A 68 -3.62 13.89 0.42
CA ILE A 68 -4.33 14.65 1.45
C ILE A 68 -3.90 14.08 2.82
N PRO A 69 -2.93 14.70 3.51
CA PRO A 69 -2.39 14.15 4.78
C PRO A 69 -3.43 13.97 5.88
N ALA A 70 -4.50 14.76 5.86
CA ALA A 70 -5.61 14.63 6.80
C ALA A 70 -6.37 13.29 6.71
N ASP A 71 -6.23 12.57 5.58
CA ASP A 71 -6.87 11.29 5.34
C ASP A 71 -5.94 10.10 5.68
N PHE A 72 -4.75 10.34 6.29
CA PHE A 72 -3.79 9.30 6.64
C PHE A 72 -4.20 8.54 7.92
N GLU A 73 -4.12 7.23 7.87
CA GLU A 73 -4.39 6.33 8.99
C GLU A 73 -3.20 6.12 9.93
N SER A 74 -2.00 6.55 9.53
CA SER A 74 -0.78 6.57 10.34
C SER A 74 0.22 7.59 9.80
N ALA A 75 1.30 7.82 10.55
CA ALA A 75 2.32 8.82 10.22
C ALA A 75 3.09 8.51 8.91
N GLN A 76 3.09 7.25 8.46
CA GLN A 76 3.84 6.82 7.28
C GLN A 76 3.16 5.62 6.60
N PRO A 77 3.37 5.39 5.28
CA PRO A 77 2.93 4.18 4.61
C PRO A 77 3.56 2.92 5.18
N HIS A 78 2.80 1.82 5.14
CA HIS A 78 3.24 0.51 5.62
C HIS A 78 3.28 -0.56 4.51
N VAL A 79 2.71 -0.26 3.35
CA VAL A 79 2.75 -1.14 2.18
C VAL A 79 4.18 -1.28 1.63
N LYS A 80 4.49 -2.42 1.03
CA LYS A 80 5.76 -2.64 0.32
C LYS A 80 5.75 -2.07 -1.09
N ALA A 81 4.63 -2.23 -1.79
CA ALA A 81 4.43 -1.68 -3.12
C ALA A 81 2.95 -1.43 -3.38
N TYR A 82 2.68 -0.63 -4.39
CA TYR A 82 1.33 -0.27 -4.79
C TYR A 82 1.12 -0.50 -6.28
N ILE A 83 0.11 -1.28 -6.64
CA ILE A 83 -0.18 -1.68 -8.01
C ILE A 83 -1.52 -1.11 -8.43
N VAL A 84 -1.53 -0.40 -9.56
CA VAL A 84 -2.71 0.23 -10.13
C VAL A 84 -2.82 -0.06 -11.62
N ARG A 85 -4.01 0.06 -12.20
CA ARG A 85 -4.17 0.00 -13.64
C ARG A 85 -3.68 1.29 -14.30
N GLU A 86 -4.17 2.42 -13.80
CA GLU A 86 -3.80 3.77 -14.25
C GLU A 86 -3.66 4.70 -13.04
N TRP A 87 -2.79 5.69 -13.13
CA TRP A 87 -2.67 6.71 -12.10
C TRP A 87 -2.72 8.12 -12.70
N CYS A 88 -3.31 9.04 -11.95
CA CYS A 88 -3.47 10.43 -12.32
C CYS A 88 -2.19 11.21 -12.00
N GLN A 89 -1.53 11.75 -13.01
CA GLN A 89 -0.30 12.53 -12.85
C GLN A 89 -0.57 13.94 -12.33
N GLU A 90 -1.69 14.51 -12.71
CA GLU A 90 -2.11 15.86 -12.35
C GLU A 90 -3.45 15.80 -11.60
N PRO A 91 -3.42 15.64 -10.28
CA PRO A 91 -4.63 15.55 -9.47
C PRO A 91 -5.40 16.88 -9.49
N SER A 92 -6.74 16.78 -9.45
CA SER A 92 -7.64 17.92 -9.46
C SER A 92 -8.58 17.89 -8.24
N ASN A 93 -8.06 18.29 -7.07
CA ASN A 93 -8.86 18.41 -5.85
C ASN A 93 -8.33 19.60 -5.03
N PHE A 94 -9.24 20.41 -4.46
CA PHE A 94 -8.86 21.58 -3.66
C PHE A 94 -8.12 21.25 -2.37
N ARG A 95 -8.22 20.01 -1.86
CA ARG A 95 -7.49 19.54 -0.68
C ARG A 95 -6.12 18.91 -1.02
N SER A 96 -5.79 18.77 -2.32
CA SER A 96 -4.55 18.12 -2.73
C SER A 96 -3.32 18.91 -2.34
N GLU A 97 -2.38 18.26 -1.64
CA GLU A 97 -1.07 18.81 -1.27
C GLU A 97 0.07 18.20 -2.12
N GLY A 98 -0.24 17.31 -3.07
CA GLY A 98 0.74 16.70 -3.95
C GLY A 98 0.17 15.58 -4.79
N ASN A 99 1.03 14.97 -5.62
CA ASN A 99 0.65 13.83 -6.43
C ASN A 99 1.17 12.49 -5.85
N LEU A 100 0.55 11.41 -6.30
CA LEU A 100 0.81 10.07 -5.79
C LEU A 100 2.25 9.58 -6.06
N ASP A 101 2.80 9.87 -7.25
CA ASP A 101 4.16 9.47 -7.62
C ASP A 101 5.22 10.05 -6.66
N THR A 102 5.11 11.36 -6.38
CA THR A 102 6.01 12.05 -5.45
C THR A 102 5.85 11.50 -4.03
N PHE A 103 4.62 11.25 -3.60
CA PHE A 103 4.35 10.67 -2.27
C PHE A 103 4.98 9.28 -2.12
N LEU A 104 4.81 8.40 -3.11
CA LEU A 104 5.41 7.07 -3.09
C LEU A 104 6.95 7.13 -3.10
N LYS A 105 7.54 8.02 -3.91
CA LYS A 105 9.01 8.24 -3.95
C LYS A 105 9.57 8.66 -2.59
N ASN A 106 8.95 9.66 -1.97
CA ASN A 106 9.36 10.18 -0.67
C ASN A 106 9.22 9.14 0.45
N SER A 107 8.28 8.21 0.28
CA SER A 107 8.02 7.12 1.21
C SER A 107 8.76 5.82 0.88
N HIS A 108 9.61 5.82 -0.15
CA HIS A 108 10.34 4.65 -0.64
C HIS A 108 9.44 3.47 -1.04
N ILE A 109 8.22 3.76 -1.53
CA ILE A 109 7.24 2.76 -1.98
C ILE A 109 7.34 2.59 -3.49
N ILE A 110 7.52 1.34 -3.94
CA ILE A 110 7.55 0.99 -5.36
C ILE A 110 6.13 0.98 -5.90
N GLY A 111 5.91 1.66 -7.02
CA GLY A 111 4.66 1.64 -7.75
C GLY A 111 4.79 0.88 -9.08
N LEU A 112 3.73 0.18 -9.45
CA LEU A 112 3.60 -0.49 -10.75
C LEU A 112 2.24 -0.18 -11.36
N TYR A 113 2.21 0.22 -12.63
CA TYR A 113 0.97 0.50 -13.34
C TYR A 113 0.96 -0.09 -14.75
N GLY A 114 -0.22 -0.07 -15.39
CA GLY A 114 -0.40 -0.51 -16.78
C GLY A 114 -0.64 -2.00 -16.93
N ILE A 115 -0.86 -2.74 -15.84
CA ILE A 115 -1.18 -4.17 -15.89
C ILE A 115 -2.69 -4.43 -15.83
N ASP A 116 -3.10 -5.64 -16.21
CA ASP A 116 -4.48 -6.09 -16.04
C ASP A 116 -4.78 -6.45 -14.56
N THR A 117 -5.11 -5.42 -13.78
CA THR A 117 -5.45 -5.58 -12.36
C THR A 117 -6.69 -6.46 -12.15
N ARG A 118 -7.62 -6.52 -13.10
CA ARG A 118 -8.80 -7.40 -13.03
C ARG A 118 -8.40 -8.86 -13.13
N ARG A 119 -7.53 -9.22 -14.08
CA ARG A 119 -6.99 -10.58 -14.21
C ARG A 119 -6.19 -10.95 -12.97
N LEU A 120 -5.31 -10.07 -12.51
CA LEU A 120 -4.50 -10.27 -11.32
C LEU A 120 -5.36 -10.52 -10.08
N THR A 121 -6.39 -9.70 -9.85
CA THR A 121 -7.33 -9.86 -8.73
C THR A 121 -8.04 -11.23 -8.75
N LYS A 122 -8.44 -11.73 -9.94
CA LYS A 122 -9.05 -13.05 -10.05
C LYS A 122 -8.08 -14.14 -9.63
N ILE A 123 -6.82 -14.07 -10.06
CA ILE A 123 -5.76 -15.03 -9.69
C ILE A 123 -5.57 -15.04 -8.18
N ILE A 124 -5.39 -13.87 -7.56
CA ILE A 124 -5.20 -13.76 -6.10
C ILE A 124 -6.41 -14.33 -5.35
N ARG A 125 -7.62 -14.01 -5.78
CA ARG A 125 -8.86 -14.50 -5.15
C ARG A 125 -9.00 -16.03 -5.23
N GLU A 126 -8.61 -16.63 -6.35
CA GLU A 126 -8.71 -18.08 -6.58
C GLU A 126 -7.59 -18.85 -5.87
N TYR A 127 -6.40 -18.28 -5.81
CA TYR A 127 -5.24 -18.89 -5.16
C TYR A 127 -5.28 -18.77 -3.62
N GLY A 128 -5.82 -17.65 -3.12
CA GLY A 128 -5.80 -17.30 -1.69
C GLY A 128 -4.57 -16.47 -1.32
N VAL A 129 -3.91 -16.79 -0.21
CA VAL A 129 -2.69 -16.11 0.24
C VAL A 129 -1.54 -16.45 -0.71
N MET A 130 -0.87 -15.42 -1.25
CA MET A 130 0.14 -15.56 -2.28
C MET A 130 1.23 -14.50 -2.09
N ASN A 131 2.48 -14.87 -2.37
CA ASN A 131 3.59 -13.94 -2.41
C ASN A 131 3.86 -13.46 -3.83
N ALA A 132 4.45 -12.27 -3.94
CA ALA A 132 4.86 -11.70 -5.21
C ALA A 132 6.13 -10.87 -5.07
N ARG A 133 6.82 -10.65 -6.19
CA ARG A 133 7.98 -9.76 -6.27
C ARG A 133 7.87 -8.85 -7.48
N ILE A 134 8.18 -7.57 -7.28
CA ILE A 134 8.41 -6.63 -8.37
C ILE A 134 9.90 -6.63 -8.68
N VAL A 135 10.26 -6.85 -9.95
CA VAL A 135 11.64 -6.98 -10.44
C VAL A 135 11.86 -6.19 -11.73
N ASN A 136 13.11 -5.87 -12.03
CA ASN A 136 13.51 -5.18 -13.27
C ASN A 136 13.73 -6.14 -14.45
N SER A 137 13.97 -7.44 -14.19
CA SER A 137 14.11 -8.51 -15.18
C SER A 137 13.46 -9.81 -14.69
N ILE A 138 13.12 -10.69 -15.64
CA ILE A 138 12.57 -12.04 -15.39
C ILE A 138 13.50 -13.15 -15.87
N ASP A 139 14.78 -12.85 -16.10
CA ASP A 139 15.75 -13.84 -16.60
C ASP A 139 15.89 -15.03 -15.64
N ASP A 140 15.77 -14.79 -14.32
CA ASP A 140 15.89 -15.80 -13.26
C ASP A 140 14.54 -16.15 -12.61
N ILE A 141 13.45 -16.19 -13.40
CA ILE A 141 12.08 -16.36 -12.87
C ILE A 141 11.92 -17.58 -11.97
N ASP A 142 12.56 -18.70 -12.31
CA ASP A 142 12.46 -19.95 -11.53
C ASP A 142 13.07 -19.80 -10.14
N THR A 143 14.19 -19.08 -10.03
CA THR A 143 14.81 -18.73 -8.74
C THR A 143 13.90 -17.81 -7.92
N ILE A 144 13.33 -16.80 -8.56
CA ILE A 144 12.39 -15.87 -7.90
C ILE A 144 11.18 -16.63 -7.34
N VAL A 145 10.59 -17.54 -8.13
CA VAL A 145 9.44 -18.34 -7.69
C VAL A 145 9.81 -19.28 -6.52
N ALA A 146 11.00 -19.87 -6.54
CA ALA A 146 11.47 -20.71 -5.44
C ALA A 146 11.65 -19.92 -4.13
N GLU A 147 12.16 -18.70 -4.21
CA GLU A 147 12.29 -17.79 -3.07
C GLU A 147 10.93 -17.32 -2.55
N LEU A 148 9.98 -16.99 -3.44
CA LEU A 148 8.64 -16.56 -3.08
C LEU A 148 7.89 -17.59 -2.24
N LYS A 149 8.03 -18.88 -2.51
CA LYS A 149 7.39 -19.96 -1.74
C LYS A 149 7.81 -20.00 -0.27
N ASN A 150 9.02 -19.49 0.02
CA ASN A 150 9.60 -19.48 1.36
C ASN A 150 9.44 -18.12 2.07
N TYR A 151 9.01 -17.08 1.36
CA TYR A 151 8.85 -15.75 1.93
C TYR A 151 7.70 -15.72 2.95
N ARG A 152 7.92 -15.01 4.07
CA ARG A 152 6.90 -14.73 5.10
C ARG A 152 7.07 -13.32 5.61
N VAL A 153 5.96 -12.64 5.83
CA VAL A 153 5.94 -11.35 6.54
C VAL A 153 6.21 -11.59 8.02
N THR A 154 7.18 -10.88 8.58
CA THR A 154 7.58 -11.00 9.99
C THR A 154 7.54 -9.64 10.69
N ASP A 155 7.50 -9.66 12.03
CA ASP A 155 7.62 -8.46 12.87
C ASP A 155 6.55 -7.37 12.62
N ALA A 156 5.39 -7.70 12.06
CA ALA A 156 4.36 -6.72 11.72
C ALA A 156 3.96 -5.87 12.93
N VAL A 157 3.56 -6.48 14.03
CA VAL A 157 3.18 -5.76 15.27
C VAL A 157 4.32 -4.90 15.80
N LYS A 158 5.54 -5.44 15.87
CA LYS A 158 6.73 -4.71 16.34
C LYS A 158 7.02 -3.44 15.53
N ASN A 159 6.76 -3.47 14.23
CA ASN A 159 7.06 -2.37 13.31
C ASN A 159 5.90 -1.38 13.15
N THR A 160 4.68 -1.76 13.52
CA THR A 160 3.49 -0.91 13.38
C THR A 160 3.00 -0.33 14.71
N THR A 161 3.34 -0.94 15.85
CA THR A 161 2.94 -0.44 17.18
C THR A 161 3.62 0.90 17.50
N CYS A 162 2.94 1.75 18.26
CA CYS A 162 3.49 3.01 18.76
C CYS A 162 4.75 2.78 19.60
N LYS A 163 5.68 3.73 19.56
CA LYS A 163 6.97 3.64 20.31
C LYS A 163 6.91 4.35 21.66
N GLN A 164 5.86 5.14 21.89
CA GLN A 164 5.69 5.94 23.11
C GLN A 164 4.23 5.95 23.51
N ILE A 165 3.99 6.09 24.82
CA ILE A 165 2.65 6.31 25.35
C ILE A 165 2.20 7.70 24.93
N THR A 166 1.06 7.78 24.26
CA THR A 166 0.43 9.04 23.86
C THR A 166 -0.88 9.23 24.62
N THR A 167 -1.24 10.47 24.89
CA THR A 167 -2.52 10.80 25.53
C THR A 167 -3.20 11.89 24.69
N THR A 168 -4.44 11.66 24.32
CA THR A 168 -5.29 12.64 23.63
C THR A 168 -6.49 12.93 24.52
N THR A 169 -6.76 14.21 24.75
CA THR A 169 -7.86 14.66 25.61
C THR A 169 -8.82 15.52 24.81
N PRO A 170 -10.10 15.16 24.71
CA PRO A 170 -11.12 16.01 24.10
C PRO A 170 -11.42 17.24 24.98
N SER A 171 -12.08 18.26 24.42
CA SER A 171 -12.48 19.46 25.15
C SER A 171 -13.44 19.20 26.33
N SER A 172 -14.22 18.13 26.25
CA SER A 172 -15.17 17.73 27.30
C SER A 172 -15.08 16.20 27.51
N PRO A 173 -14.07 15.73 28.28
CA PRO A 173 -13.87 14.31 28.51
C PRO A 173 -14.98 13.71 29.36
N LYS A 174 -15.56 12.59 28.91
CA LYS A 174 -16.60 11.84 29.64
C LYS A 174 -16.03 10.58 30.29
N LYS A 175 -15.07 9.94 29.62
CA LYS A 175 -14.48 8.67 30.07
C LYS A 175 -12.99 8.63 29.77
N LYS A 176 -12.25 7.86 30.56
CA LYS A 176 -10.85 7.53 30.27
C LYS A 176 -10.82 6.14 29.64
N VAL A 177 -10.27 6.06 28.43
CA VAL A 177 -10.07 4.82 27.70
C VAL A 177 -8.57 4.54 27.60
N VAL A 178 -8.15 3.33 27.94
CA VAL A 178 -6.79 2.84 27.68
C VAL A 178 -6.84 1.97 26.44
N TRP A 179 -6.05 2.32 25.46
CA TRP A 179 -5.98 1.59 24.20
C TRP A 179 -4.60 0.95 24.03
N MET A 180 -4.56 -0.38 23.85
CA MET A 180 -3.35 -1.12 23.53
C MET A 180 -3.15 -1.08 22.00
N ASP A 181 -2.15 -0.35 21.54
CA ASP A 181 -1.82 -0.22 20.13
C ASP A 181 -0.94 -1.40 19.67
N SER A 182 -1.39 -2.10 18.64
CA SER A 182 -0.64 -3.12 17.89
C SER A 182 -0.66 -2.84 16.38
N GLY A 183 -0.64 -1.58 16.00
CA GLY A 183 -0.77 -1.11 14.62
C GLY A 183 -2.16 -0.60 14.31
N ALA A 184 -2.66 0.31 15.14
CA ALA A 184 -4.00 0.85 15.02
C ALA A 184 -4.08 2.03 14.06
N LYS A 185 -5.26 2.22 13.47
CA LYS A 185 -5.57 3.36 12.59
C LYS A 185 -5.86 4.60 13.39
N ASN A 186 -5.39 5.75 12.90
CA ASN A 186 -5.66 7.07 13.49
C ASN A 186 -7.16 7.35 13.63
N HIS A 187 -7.95 6.89 12.66
CA HIS A 187 -9.40 7.09 12.66
C HIS A 187 -10.09 6.50 13.90
N ILE A 188 -9.61 5.37 14.44
CA ILE A 188 -10.15 4.78 15.66
C ILE A 188 -9.96 5.74 16.85
N CYS A 189 -8.77 6.34 16.98
CA CYS A 189 -8.49 7.32 18.02
C CYS A 189 -9.38 8.56 17.87
N HIS A 190 -9.51 9.10 16.66
CA HIS A 190 -10.38 10.24 16.37
C HIS A 190 -11.83 9.96 16.75
N GLU A 191 -12.35 8.78 16.43
CA GLU A 191 -13.71 8.38 16.79
C GLU A 191 -13.94 8.25 18.31
N LEU A 192 -12.94 7.81 19.06
CA LEU A 192 -13.00 7.77 20.51
C LEU A 192 -13.02 9.21 21.09
N VAL A 193 -12.13 10.06 20.62
CA VAL A 193 -12.02 11.46 21.06
C VAL A 193 -13.29 12.27 20.76
N ASN A 194 -13.91 12.06 19.58
CA ASN A 194 -15.16 12.72 19.18
C ASN A 194 -16.36 12.35 20.07
N ARG A 195 -16.32 11.20 20.71
CA ARG A 195 -17.37 10.75 21.65
C ARG A 195 -17.15 11.20 23.11
N GLY A 196 -16.00 11.74 23.45
CA GLY A 196 -15.60 12.27 24.75
C GLY A 196 -15.05 11.21 25.67
#